data_702b4d9107360bc80e837dcc592b7bf2
#
_entry.id   702b4d9107360bc80e837dcc592b7bf2
#
_cell.length_a   1.000
_cell.length_b   1.000
_cell.length_c   1.000
_cell.angle_alpha   90.00
_cell.angle_beta   90.00
_cell.angle_gamma   90.00
#
_symmetry.space_group_name_H-M   'P 1'
#
loop_
_entity.id
_entity.type
_entity.pdbx_description
1 polymer ?
#
loop_
_entity_poly.entity_id
_entity_poly.type
_entity_poly.pdbx_seq_one_letter_code
_entity_poly.pdbx_strand_id
1 'polypeptide(L)'
;MFKKILTAALLLVTLVLTGCGGGGGDKSAETKADNKNSANKLVIYTSMKESLIGGIVEGFKAKNPGIEVDWQSAGAGKIMAKLEAERQSGHLMADIIWTSEVPDFYQMKNEGLLEKYQPAGFDELLNPFNDYDGSFTAARLGTLGIVININKIPTEPTSWETIATDPLYKNSFGIADPALSGTAFMSIALLEKQFGWDYIVRLHDNGATKSKGSGRVVDDTADGALNACLGVDYITAGKIDKGAPLKMVYPKELLMVPSPVALFKDADHKDNAKKFVDYLMTQEAQQKVAEAGTVPVRRDIKMPERYNLPAPEDALANGIKINYSEVLENKDDIVKKFSNLFK
;
A
#
# COMPACT_ATOMS: atom_id res chain seq x y z
N MET A 1 5.27 52.12 -38.71
CA MET A 1 6.55 52.53 -39.31
C MET A 1 7.52 51.39 -39.21
N PHE A 2 8.07 50.95 -40.39
CA PHE A 2 9.17 50.02 -40.69
C PHE A 2 8.99 48.56 -40.20
N LYS A 3 8.62 47.59 -41.00
CA LYS A 3 9.12 46.92 -42.25
C LYS A 3 10.61 46.68 -42.30
N LYS A 4 11.01 45.34 -42.34
CA LYS A 4 11.89 44.70 -43.36
C LYS A 4 12.27 43.32 -42.79
N ILE A 5 11.89 42.20 -43.40
CA ILE A 5 12.27 41.51 -44.64
C ILE A 5 13.53 40.62 -44.49
N LEU A 6 13.29 39.30 -44.66
CA LEU A 6 13.94 38.24 -45.46
C LEU A 6 15.44 37.94 -45.21
N THR A 7 15.80 36.69 -45.05
CA THR A 7 16.32 35.88 -46.18
C THR A 7 16.43 34.40 -45.81
N ALA A 8 15.98 33.54 -46.70
CA ALA A 8 16.18 32.09 -46.74
C ALA A 8 17.55 31.77 -47.29
N ALA A 9 18.14 30.67 -46.82
CA ALA A 9 19.23 29.99 -47.55
C ALA A 9 18.98 28.46 -47.52
N LEU A 10 18.54 28.02 -48.66
CA LEU A 10 18.46 26.62 -49.10
C LEU A 10 19.86 26.17 -49.51
N LEU A 11 20.38 25.06 -48.97
CA LEU A 11 21.52 24.36 -49.54
C LEU A 11 21.17 22.89 -49.71
N LEU A 12 20.87 22.55 -50.96
CA LEU A 12 20.89 21.20 -51.53
C LEU A 12 22.34 20.78 -51.69
N VAL A 13 22.71 19.61 -51.27
CA VAL A 13 23.86 18.87 -51.83
C VAL A 13 23.41 17.42 -52.10
N THR A 14 23.56 17.07 -53.32
CA THR A 14 23.17 15.87 -54.04
C THR A 14 24.07 14.66 -53.78
N LEU A 15 23.41 13.49 -53.88
CA LEU A 15 23.88 12.12 -54.14
C LEU A 15 25.31 11.93 -54.70
N VAL A 16 25.95 10.88 -54.16
CA VAL A 16 26.73 9.92 -55.01
C VAL A 16 26.41 8.50 -54.55
N LEU A 17 25.81 7.72 -55.43
CA LEU A 17 25.70 6.28 -55.41
C LEU A 17 26.97 5.65 -56.05
N THR A 18 27.56 4.72 -55.33
CA THR A 18 28.27 3.52 -55.91
C THR A 18 28.43 2.57 -54.71
N GLY A 19 28.18 1.32 -54.71
CA GLY A 19 27.94 0.26 -55.65
C GLY A 19 28.51 -1.03 -55.08
N CYS A 20 27.70 -2.06 -54.91
CA CYS A 20 27.96 -3.52 -54.89
C CYS A 20 29.08 -4.12 -54.03
N GLY A 21 28.69 -5.11 -53.25
CA GLY A 21 29.58 -6.23 -52.93
C GLY A 21 29.17 -7.02 -51.68
N GLY A 22 28.55 -8.16 -51.87
CA GLY A 22 27.97 -9.14 -51.02
C GLY A 22 28.74 -9.64 -49.81
N GLY A 23 28.02 -10.29 -48.90
CA GLY A 23 28.58 -11.10 -47.84
C GLY A 23 27.62 -11.16 -46.65
N GLY A 24 26.92 -12.28 -46.51
CA GLY A 24 26.01 -12.50 -45.40
C GLY A 24 26.70 -12.60 -44.05
N GLY A 25 25.91 -12.38 -42.99
CA GLY A 25 26.29 -12.73 -41.65
C GLY A 25 25.73 -11.82 -40.60
N ASP A 26 24.88 -12.36 -39.76
CA ASP A 26 24.56 -11.96 -38.41
C ASP A 26 23.66 -10.74 -38.15
N LYS A 27 22.36 -10.98 -38.29
CA LYS A 27 21.33 -10.27 -37.55
C LYS A 27 20.71 -11.22 -36.50
N SER A 28 21.43 -11.59 -35.46
CA SER A 28 20.85 -12.41 -34.37
C SER A 28 21.49 -12.23 -33.00
N ALA A 29 22.36 -11.23 -32.80
CA ALA A 29 23.02 -11.04 -31.51
C ALA A 29 22.41 -9.92 -30.65
N GLU A 30 21.76 -8.90 -31.22
CA GLU A 30 21.23 -7.77 -30.42
C GLU A 30 19.89 -8.07 -29.76
N THR A 31 19.05 -8.96 -30.32
CA THR A 31 17.74 -9.31 -29.73
C THR A 31 17.83 -10.23 -28.51
N LYS A 32 18.98 -10.89 -28.27
CA LYS A 32 19.16 -11.80 -27.13
C LYS A 32 19.72 -11.14 -25.88
N ALA A 33 20.36 -10.00 -25.97
CA ALA A 33 20.89 -9.27 -24.82
C ALA A 33 19.81 -8.47 -24.10
N ASP A 34 18.91 -7.79 -24.84
CA ASP A 34 17.77 -7.07 -24.27
C ASP A 34 16.73 -8.02 -23.64
N ASN A 35 16.53 -9.20 -24.23
CA ASN A 35 15.59 -10.20 -23.72
C ASN A 35 16.13 -10.93 -22.46
N LYS A 36 17.44 -11.00 -22.23
CA LYS A 36 18.01 -11.55 -21.00
C LYS A 36 17.97 -10.56 -19.85
N ASN A 37 18.08 -9.25 -20.10
CA ASN A 37 17.95 -8.23 -19.08
C ASN A 37 16.49 -8.06 -18.63
N SER A 38 15.51 -8.18 -19.52
CA SER A 38 14.10 -8.12 -19.17
C SER A 38 13.65 -9.35 -18.37
N ALA A 39 14.19 -10.53 -18.61
CA ALA A 39 13.82 -11.76 -17.91
C ALA A 39 14.21 -11.78 -16.41
N ASN A 40 15.13 -10.92 -15.98
CA ASN A 40 15.66 -10.85 -14.61
C ASN A 40 15.15 -9.66 -13.80
N LYS A 41 14.04 -9.07 -14.20
CA LYS A 41 13.45 -7.90 -13.53
C LYS A 41 12.16 -8.28 -12.78
N LEU A 42 11.81 -7.47 -11.78
CA LEU A 42 10.52 -7.49 -11.08
C LEU A 42 10.13 -6.05 -10.75
N VAL A 43 8.90 -5.66 -11.10
CA VAL A 43 8.36 -4.33 -10.82
C VAL A 43 7.19 -4.42 -9.85
N ILE A 44 7.30 -3.74 -8.70
CA ILE A 44 6.31 -3.77 -7.63
C ILE A 44 5.72 -2.37 -7.40
N TYR A 45 4.41 -2.23 -7.50
CA TYR A 45 3.70 -1.04 -7.03
C TYR A 45 3.08 -1.31 -5.67
N THR A 46 3.38 -0.44 -4.70
CA THR A 46 3.00 -0.70 -3.31
C THR A 46 2.63 0.56 -2.53
N SER A 47 1.73 0.43 -1.57
CA SER A 47 1.49 1.46 -0.57
C SER A 47 2.30 1.23 0.72
N MET A 48 3.06 0.14 0.81
CA MET A 48 3.96 -0.12 1.94
C MET A 48 5.12 0.88 1.91
N LYS A 49 5.46 1.43 3.09
CA LYS A 49 6.61 2.32 3.23
C LYS A 49 7.92 1.53 3.19
N GLU A 50 9.02 2.22 2.89
CA GLU A 50 10.36 1.62 2.83
C GLU A 50 10.72 0.82 4.08
N SER A 51 10.28 1.27 5.26
CA SER A 51 10.48 0.55 6.52
C SER A 51 9.92 -0.88 6.54
N LEU A 52 8.97 -1.20 5.65
CA LEU A 52 8.43 -2.54 5.50
C LEU A 52 8.91 -3.21 4.20
N ILE A 53 8.67 -2.57 3.03
CA ILE A 53 8.99 -3.20 1.74
C ILE A 53 10.49 -3.40 1.55
N GLY A 54 11.33 -2.49 2.06
CA GLY A 54 12.79 -2.54 1.91
C GLY A 54 13.38 -3.84 2.45
N GLY A 55 13.08 -4.19 3.70
CA GLY A 55 13.58 -5.44 4.32
C GLY A 55 13.06 -6.71 3.65
N ILE A 56 11.85 -6.69 3.09
CA ILE A 56 11.28 -7.80 2.31
C ILE A 56 12.04 -7.95 0.99
N VAL A 57 12.24 -6.86 0.25
CA VAL A 57 12.98 -6.87 -1.04
C VAL A 57 14.42 -7.32 -0.84
N GLU A 58 15.11 -6.82 0.20
CA GLU A 58 16.48 -7.26 0.52
C GLU A 58 16.55 -8.78 0.77
N GLY A 59 15.62 -9.32 1.57
CA GLY A 59 15.57 -10.76 1.82
C GLY A 59 15.25 -11.56 0.56
N PHE A 60 14.34 -11.09 -0.29
CA PHE A 60 14.05 -11.71 -1.58
C PHE A 60 15.28 -11.73 -2.50
N LYS A 61 15.98 -10.61 -2.64
CA LYS A 61 17.20 -10.49 -3.47
C LYS A 61 18.31 -11.41 -2.96
N ALA A 62 18.47 -11.57 -1.65
CA ALA A 62 19.44 -12.50 -1.07
C ALA A 62 19.19 -13.96 -1.48
N LYS A 63 17.93 -14.35 -1.66
CA LYS A 63 17.52 -15.68 -2.14
C LYS A 63 17.53 -15.80 -3.67
N ASN A 64 17.43 -14.67 -4.38
CA ASN A 64 17.32 -14.61 -5.83
C ASN A 64 18.34 -13.57 -6.41
N PRO A 65 19.64 -13.79 -6.28
CA PRO A 65 20.68 -12.76 -6.57
C PRO A 65 20.72 -12.32 -8.03
N GLY A 66 20.03 -13.02 -8.93
CA GLY A 66 19.95 -12.65 -10.35
C GLY A 66 18.72 -11.79 -10.69
N ILE A 67 17.83 -11.50 -9.74
CA ILE A 67 16.61 -10.72 -9.99
C ILE A 67 16.80 -9.28 -9.51
N GLU A 68 16.69 -8.33 -10.44
CA GLU A 68 16.62 -6.90 -10.16
C GLU A 68 15.19 -6.53 -9.75
N VAL A 69 15.01 -5.87 -8.61
CA VAL A 69 13.70 -5.46 -8.11
C VAL A 69 13.58 -3.96 -8.12
N ASP A 70 12.67 -3.46 -8.95
CA ASP A 70 12.19 -2.08 -8.91
C ASP A 70 10.90 -2.01 -8.11
N TRP A 71 10.79 -1.09 -7.15
CA TRP A 71 9.55 -0.87 -6.44
C TRP A 71 9.24 0.62 -6.28
N GLN A 72 7.94 0.94 -6.39
CA GLN A 72 7.45 2.30 -6.22
C GLN A 72 6.45 2.33 -5.07
N SER A 73 6.75 3.15 -4.05
CA SER A 73 5.86 3.35 -2.89
C SER A 73 5.13 4.68 -2.98
N ALA A 74 3.80 4.62 -2.98
CA ALA A 74 2.93 5.80 -2.93
C ALA A 74 1.64 5.47 -2.17
N GLY A 75 0.80 6.47 -1.87
CA GLY A 75 -0.56 6.21 -1.36
C GLY A 75 -1.40 5.41 -2.37
N ALA A 76 -2.30 4.55 -1.89
CA ALA A 76 -3.08 3.65 -2.75
C ALA A 76 -3.80 4.40 -3.88
N GLY A 77 -4.46 5.52 -3.60
CA GLY A 77 -5.11 6.33 -4.64
C GLY A 77 -4.16 6.82 -5.75
N LYS A 78 -2.90 7.14 -5.42
CA LYS A 78 -1.89 7.50 -6.43
C LYS A 78 -1.43 6.29 -7.24
N ILE A 79 -1.31 5.12 -6.61
CA ILE A 79 -0.99 3.86 -7.30
C ILE A 79 -2.11 3.53 -8.30
N MET A 80 -3.37 3.59 -7.88
CA MET A 80 -4.51 3.31 -8.77
C MET A 80 -4.60 4.29 -9.94
N ALA A 81 -4.40 5.59 -9.69
CA ALA A 81 -4.36 6.59 -10.76
C ALA A 81 -3.23 6.34 -11.78
N LYS A 82 -2.05 5.88 -11.30
CA LYS A 82 -0.93 5.51 -12.16
C LYS A 82 -1.25 4.27 -13.00
N LEU A 83 -1.81 3.22 -12.38
CA LEU A 83 -2.22 2.01 -13.08
C LEU A 83 -3.26 2.31 -14.17
N GLU A 84 -4.23 3.17 -13.89
CA GLU A 84 -5.23 3.58 -14.87
C GLU A 84 -4.61 4.33 -16.05
N ALA A 85 -3.68 5.24 -15.80
CA ALA A 85 -2.95 5.95 -16.86
C ALA A 85 -2.11 4.99 -17.74
N GLU A 86 -1.47 3.99 -17.13
CA GLU A 86 -0.72 2.95 -17.85
C GLU A 86 -1.64 2.06 -18.69
N ARG A 87 -2.79 1.65 -18.15
CA ARG A 87 -3.81 0.90 -18.89
C ARG A 87 -4.31 1.66 -20.12
N GLN A 88 -4.58 2.95 -19.96
CA GLN A 88 -4.99 3.81 -21.08
C GLN A 88 -3.90 3.96 -22.14
N SER A 89 -2.63 3.85 -21.76
CA SER A 89 -1.49 3.80 -22.69
C SER A 89 -1.28 2.43 -23.34
N GLY A 90 -2.02 1.40 -22.90
CA GLY A 90 -2.00 0.05 -23.46
C GLY A 90 -0.99 -0.90 -22.83
N HIS A 91 -0.27 -0.50 -21.77
CA HIS A 91 0.70 -1.37 -21.10
C HIS A 91 0.83 -1.04 -19.61
N LEU A 92 0.69 -2.08 -18.77
CA LEU A 92 0.97 -2.01 -17.35
C LEU A 92 2.45 -2.30 -17.09
N MET A 93 3.12 -1.41 -16.37
CA MET A 93 4.54 -1.56 -16.04
C MET A 93 4.78 -2.45 -14.82
N ALA A 94 3.78 -2.57 -13.94
CA ALA A 94 3.90 -3.35 -12.73
C ALA A 94 3.62 -4.84 -12.95
N ASP A 95 4.43 -5.70 -12.34
CA ASP A 95 4.18 -7.14 -12.24
C ASP A 95 3.30 -7.48 -11.04
N ILE A 96 3.49 -6.73 -9.95
CA ILE A 96 2.82 -6.92 -8.65
C ILE A 96 2.22 -5.60 -8.16
N ILE A 97 1.04 -5.70 -7.57
CA ILE A 97 0.48 -4.69 -6.70
C ILE A 97 0.35 -5.22 -5.27
N TRP A 98 0.78 -4.42 -4.29
CA TRP A 98 0.63 -4.70 -2.86
C TRP A 98 0.21 -3.45 -2.11
N THR A 99 -1.08 -3.31 -1.78
CA THR A 99 -1.62 -2.15 -1.07
C THR A 99 -2.49 -2.57 0.11
N SER A 100 -3.04 -1.59 0.83
CA SER A 100 -3.96 -1.81 1.96
C SER A 100 -5.38 -1.32 1.68
N GLU A 101 -5.78 -1.27 0.41
CA GLU A 101 -7.12 -0.89 0.00
C GLU A 101 -7.79 -2.08 -0.70
N VAL A 102 -8.41 -2.93 0.11
CA VAL A 102 -8.99 -4.21 -0.34
C VAL A 102 -10.00 -4.05 -1.48
N PRO A 103 -10.92 -3.06 -1.49
CA PRO A 103 -11.88 -2.87 -2.58
C PRO A 103 -11.25 -2.71 -3.95
N ASP A 104 -10.06 -2.10 -4.07
CA ASP A 104 -9.35 -1.97 -5.35
C ASP A 104 -9.01 -3.34 -5.96
N PHE A 105 -8.72 -4.34 -5.11
CA PHE A 105 -8.44 -5.70 -5.59
C PHE A 105 -9.69 -6.40 -6.10
N TYR A 106 -10.84 -6.14 -5.49
CA TYR A 106 -12.13 -6.62 -6.01
C TYR A 106 -12.46 -5.95 -7.34
N GLN A 107 -12.21 -4.65 -7.48
CA GLN A 107 -12.37 -3.96 -8.76
C GLN A 107 -11.48 -4.57 -9.84
N MET A 108 -10.17 -4.69 -9.60
CA MET A 108 -9.23 -5.29 -10.56
C MET A 108 -9.56 -6.75 -10.88
N LYS A 109 -10.03 -7.53 -9.89
CA LYS A 109 -10.54 -8.90 -10.10
C LYS A 109 -11.74 -8.91 -11.04
N ASN A 110 -12.73 -8.04 -10.81
CA ASN A 110 -13.93 -7.94 -11.64
C ASN A 110 -13.61 -7.48 -13.08
N GLU A 111 -12.59 -6.67 -13.25
CA GLU A 111 -12.06 -6.22 -14.54
C GLU A 111 -11.16 -7.26 -15.24
N GLY A 112 -10.89 -8.39 -14.58
CA GLY A 112 -10.06 -9.48 -15.13
C GLY A 112 -8.57 -9.15 -15.27
N LEU A 113 -8.06 -8.21 -14.49
CA LEU A 113 -6.66 -7.74 -14.55
C LEU A 113 -5.69 -8.63 -13.77
N LEU A 114 -6.20 -9.46 -12.85
CA LEU A 114 -5.37 -10.21 -11.91
C LEU A 114 -5.17 -11.65 -12.41
N GLU A 115 -3.93 -12.14 -12.25
CA GLU A 115 -3.56 -13.54 -12.43
C GLU A 115 -4.02 -14.36 -11.24
N LYS A 116 -4.68 -15.51 -11.48
CA LYS A 116 -4.99 -16.44 -10.41
C LYS A 116 -3.73 -17.23 -10.01
N TYR A 117 -3.29 -17.02 -8.79
CA TYR A 117 -2.13 -17.69 -8.26
C TYR A 117 -2.31 -17.99 -6.77
N GLN A 118 -2.15 -19.23 -6.38
CA GLN A 118 -2.07 -19.64 -4.99
C GLN A 118 -0.61 -19.80 -4.60
N PRO A 119 -0.09 -19.02 -3.64
CA PRO A 119 1.31 -19.11 -3.24
C PRO A 119 1.63 -20.44 -2.56
N ALA A 120 2.89 -20.84 -2.63
CA ALA A 120 3.38 -22.00 -1.90
C ALA A 120 3.13 -21.84 -0.38
N GLY A 121 2.70 -22.90 0.28
CA GLY A 121 2.40 -22.87 1.71
C GLY A 121 1.13 -22.12 2.11
N PHE A 122 0.21 -21.87 1.18
CA PHE A 122 -1.04 -21.14 1.44
C PHE A 122 -1.84 -21.71 2.62
N ASP A 123 -1.86 -23.03 2.82
CA ASP A 123 -2.60 -23.67 3.90
C ASP A 123 -2.06 -23.33 5.31
N GLU A 124 -0.85 -22.81 5.40
CA GLU A 124 -0.24 -22.32 6.63
C GLU A 124 -0.60 -20.85 6.94
N LEU A 125 -1.28 -20.17 6.01
CA LEU A 125 -1.61 -18.77 6.12
C LEU A 125 -2.98 -18.54 6.77
N LEU A 126 -3.11 -17.44 7.46
CA LEU A 126 -4.39 -16.88 7.89
C LEU A 126 -5.00 -16.10 6.73
N ASN A 127 -6.10 -16.63 6.19
CA ASN A 127 -6.79 -15.98 5.09
C ASN A 127 -7.99 -15.16 5.60
N PRO A 128 -8.00 -13.84 5.46
CA PRO A 128 -9.12 -12.97 5.85
C PRO A 128 -10.25 -12.90 4.81
N PHE A 129 -10.09 -13.53 3.63
CA PHE A 129 -11.03 -13.44 2.52
C PHE A 129 -11.87 -14.72 2.42
N ASN A 130 -13.18 -14.61 2.69
CA ASN A 130 -14.10 -15.75 2.65
C ASN A 130 -14.37 -16.26 1.21
N ASP A 131 -14.16 -15.41 0.20
CA ASP A 131 -14.38 -15.68 -1.22
C ASP A 131 -13.07 -15.81 -2.01
N TYR A 132 -12.02 -16.32 -1.35
CA TYR A 132 -10.71 -16.55 -1.95
C TYR A 132 -10.80 -17.45 -3.18
N ASP A 133 -10.26 -16.97 -4.30
CA ASP A 133 -10.24 -17.69 -5.57
C ASP A 133 -8.86 -17.68 -6.27
N GLY A 134 -7.83 -17.24 -5.55
CA GLY A 134 -6.47 -17.10 -6.06
C GLY A 134 -6.15 -15.77 -6.73
N SER A 135 -7.13 -14.87 -6.92
CA SER A 135 -6.88 -13.58 -7.58
C SER A 135 -5.96 -12.65 -6.76
N PHE A 136 -5.98 -12.75 -5.45
CA PHE A 136 -5.10 -12.03 -4.53
C PHE A 136 -5.02 -12.73 -3.18
N THR A 137 -3.95 -12.50 -2.43
CA THR A 137 -3.70 -13.10 -1.12
C THR A 137 -3.31 -12.03 -0.11
N ALA A 138 -3.73 -12.10 1.14
CA ALA A 138 -3.26 -11.18 2.17
C ALA A 138 -1.77 -11.42 2.45
N ALA A 139 -0.98 -10.37 2.46
CA ALA A 139 0.46 -10.43 2.79
C ALA A 139 0.76 -9.98 4.23
N ARG A 140 -0.20 -9.32 4.88
CA ARG A 140 -0.22 -8.99 6.30
C ARG A 140 -1.65 -8.70 6.76
N LEU A 141 -1.91 -8.80 8.05
CA LEU A 141 -3.14 -8.35 8.71
C LEU A 141 -2.87 -7.00 9.37
N GLY A 142 -2.78 -5.93 8.57
CA GLY A 142 -2.48 -4.60 9.09
C GLY A 142 -3.52 -4.16 10.12
N THR A 143 -3.06 -3.52 11.19
CA THR A 143 -3.94 -2.99 12.23
C THR A 143 -3.84 -1.48 12.32
N LEU A 144 -4.96 -0.85 12.66
CA LEU A 144 -5.01 0.55 13.00
C LEU A 144 -5.54 0.71 14.42
N GLY A 145 -4.98 1.66 15.10
CA GLY A 145 -5.35 1.98 16.48
C GLY A 145 -5.28 3.49 16.75
N ILE A 146 -5.51 3.84 17.99
CA ILE A 146 -5.32 5.18 18.50
C ILE A 146 -3.83 5.30 18.86
N VAL A 147 -3.08 6.11 18.11
CA VAL A 147 -1.70 6.45 18.43
C VAL A 147 -1.71 7.69 19.30
N ILE A 148 -1.19 7.58 20.50
CA ILE A 148 -1.07 8.70 21.43
C ILE A 148 0.38 9.16 21.55
N ASN A 149 0.57 10.47 21.75
CA ASN A 149 1.84 11.01 22.25
C ASN A 149 1.84 10.90 23.78
N ILE A 150 2.71 10.05 24.33
CA ILE A 150 2.75 9.74 25.78
C ILE A 150 3.17 10.95 26.65
N ASN A 151 3.77 11.97 26.05
CA ASN A 151 4.07 13.23 26.75
C ASN A 151 2.85 14.17 26.85
N LYS A 152 1.79 13.91 26.06
CA LYS A 152 0.57 14.72 26.00
C LYS A 152 -0.63 14.03 26.63
N ILE A 153 -0.70 12.71 26.50
CA ILE A 153 -1.80 11.88 26.98
C ILE A 153 -1.32 11.01 28.14
N PRO A 154 -1.64 11.37 29.39
CA PRO A 154 -1.18 10.63 30.57
C PRO A 154 -1.94 9.33 30.82
N THR A 155 -3.17 9.22 30.32
CA THR A 155 -4.04 8.04 30.47
C THR A 155 -4.47 7.54 29.10
N GLU A 156 -4.26 6.24 28.85
CA GLU A 156 -4.62 5.63 27.58
C GLU A 156 -6.14 5.67 27.34
N PRO A 157 -6.58 5.96 26.10
CA PRO A 157 -7.99 5.85 25.75
C PRO A 157 -8.45 4.39 25.80
N THR A 158 -9.64 4.15 26.32
CA THR A 158 -10.18 2.79 26.48
C THR A 158 -11.12 2.37 25.36
N SER A 159 -11.56 3.33 24.55
CA SER A 159 -12.52 3.10 23.46
C SER A 159 -12.39 4.13 22.35
N TRP A 160 -12.96 3.84 21.19
CA TRP A 160 -13.09 4.81 20.10
C TRP A 160 -13.96 6.01 20.52
N GLU A 161 -14.99 5.79 21.35
CA GLU A 161 -15.87 6.86 21.84
C GLU A 161 -15.11 7.90 22.68
N THR A 162 -14.08 7.49 23.41
CA THR A 162 -13.21 8.41 24.17
C THR A 162 -12.65 9.51 23.26
N ILE A 163 -12.26 9.17 22.03
CA ILE A 163 -11.68 10.16 21.09
C ILE A 163 -12.71 11.19 20.64
N ALA A 164 -13.97 10.81 20.52
CA ALA A 164 -15.06 11.69 20.08
C ALA A 164 -15.61 12.60 21.19
N THR A 165 -15.33 12.30 22.48
CA THR A 165 -16.02 12.94 23.59
C THR A 165 -15.09 13.59 24.63
N ASP A 166 -13.89 13.07 24.83
CA ASP A 166 -12.97 13.55 25.87
C ASP A 166 -12.26 14.86 25.43
N PRO A 167 -12.28 15.91 26.27
CA PRO A 167 -11.60 17.18 26.00
C PRO A 167 -10.11 17.08 25.69
N LEU A 168 -9.40 16.03 26.14
CA LEU A 168 -7.99 15.80 25.85
C LEU A 168 -7.71 15.62 24.33
N TYR A 169 -8.71 15.19 23.56
CA TYR A 169 -8.60 14.98 22.11
C TYR A 169 -9.21 16.13 21.30
N LYS A 170 -9.85 17.11 21.95
CA LYS A 170 -10.49 18.23 21.27
C LYS A 170 -9.48 19.05 20.48
N ASN A 171 -9.72 19.24 19.18
CA ASN A 171 -8.85 19.95 18.24
C ASN A 171 -7.42 19.37 18.15
N SER A 172 -7.22 18.11 18.56
CA SER A 172 -5.89 17.51 18.71
C SER A 172 -5.85 16.03 18.33
N PHE A 173 -6.83 15.58 17.55
CA PHE A 173 -6.86 14.24 16.94
C PHE A 173 -6.74 14.33 15.44
N GLY A 174 -5.90 13.48 14.84
CA GLY A 174 -5.66 13.46 13.39
C GLY A 174 -6.15 12.19 12.70
N ILE A 175 -6.68 12.36 11.50
CA ILE A 175 -7.10 11.29 10.60
C ILE A 175 -6.44 11.53 9.24
N ALA A 176 -5.89 10.49 8.59
CA ALA A 176 -5.38 10.63 7.24
C ALA A 176 -6.54 10.76 6.23
N ASP A 177 -6.30 11.44 5.10
CA ASP A 177 -7.28 11.62 4.03
C ASP A 177 -7.60 10.28 3.35
N PRO A 178 -8.85 9.79 3.39
CA PRO A 178 -9.26 8.54 2.75
C PRO A 178 -9.13 8.56 1.23
N ALA A 179 -9.13 9.72 0.58
CA ALA A 179 -8.88 9.83 -0.85
C ALA A 179 -7.41 9.57 -1.24
N LEU A 180 -6.47 9.65 -0.28
CA LEU A 180 -5.03 9.56 -0.52
C LEU A 180 -4.39 8.32 0.11
N SER A 181 -5.07 7.66 1.04
CA SER A 181 -4.55 6.54 1.82
C SER A 181 -5.56 5.42 1.94
N GLY A 182 -5.25 4.25 1.39
CA GLY A 182 -6.12 3.06 1.44
C GLY A 182 -6.39 2.59 2.88
N THR A 183 -5.40 2.66 3.78
CA THR A 183 -5.64 2.36 5.20
C THR A 183 -6.58 3.37 5.85
N ALA A 184 -6.49 4.66 5.49
CA ALA A 184 -7.42 5.67 5.99
C ALA A 184 -8.84 5.42 5.46
N PHE A 185 -8.98 5.14 4.15
CA PHE A 185 -10.28 4.76 3.57
C PHE A 185 -10.90 3.56 4.29
N MET A 186 -10.14 2.48 4.43
CA MET A 186 -10.62 1.28 5.12
C MET A 186 -10.98 1.55 6.59
N SER A 187 -10.22 2.41 7.29
CA SER A 187 -10.54 2.74 8.68
C SER A 187 -11.85 3.51 8.82
N ILE A 188 -12.14 4.44 7.90
CA ILE A 188 -13.43 5.15 7.88
C ILE A 188 -14.57 4.19 7.59
N ALA A 189 -14.43 3.30 6.60
CA ALA A 189 -15.44 2.29 6.29
C ALA A 189 -15.70 1.33 7.48
N LEU A 190 -14.65 0.91 8.20
CA LEU A 190 -14.78 0.06 9.39
C LEU A 190 -15.44 0.80 10.56
N LEU A 191 -15.07 2.05 10.81
CA LEU A 191 -15.69 2.88 11.86
C LEU A 191 -17.15 3.18 11.53
N GLU A 192 -17.47 3.51 10.27
CA GLU A 192 -18.87 3.70 9.82
C GLU A 192 -19.68 2.41 9.98
N LYS A 193 -19.11 1.25 9.62
CA LYS A 193 -19.77 -0.06 9.82
C LYS A 193 -20.08 -0.33 11.28
N GLN A 194 -19.15 -0.02 12.18
CA GLN A 194 -19.25 -0.34 13.59
C GLN A 194 -20.11 0.65 14.38
N PHE A 195 -19.97 1.95 14.11
CA PHE A 195 -20.54 3.03 14.94
C PHE A 195 -21.50 3.94 14.17
N GLY A 196 -21.69 3.74 12.85
CA GLY A 196 -22.45 4.62 11.99
C GLY A 196 -21.69 5.88 11.59
N TRP A 197 -22.21 6.58 10.56
CA TRP A 197 -21.59 7.83 10.08
C TRP A 197 -21.59 8.95 11.13
N ASP A 198 -22.56 8.97 12.03
CA ASP A 198 -22.64 9.96 13.13
C ASP A 198 -21.39 9.94 14.03
N TYR A 199 -20.72 8.81 14.14
CA TYR A 199 -19.43 8.74 14.84
C TYR A 199 -18.37 9.59 14.15
N ILE A 200 -18.27 9.54 12.83
CA ILE A 200 -17.34 10.35 12.03
C ILE A 200 -17.68 11.85 12.17
N VAL A 201 -18.98 12.18 12.20
CA VAL A 201 -19.44 13.55 12.46
C VAL A 201 -19.00 14.00 13.86
N ARG A 202 -19.16 13.19 14.90
CA ARG A 202 -18.72 13.54 16.27
C ARG A 202 -17.19 13.71 16.36
N LEU A 203 -16.40 12.91 15.66
CA LEU A 203 -14.95 13.13 15.57
C LEU A 203 -14.62 14.51 14.97
N HIS A 204 -15.29 14.87 13.88
CA HIS A 204 -15.15 16.18 13.24
C HIS A 204 -15.55 17.31 14.20
N ASP A 205 -16.71 17.19 14.85
CA ASP A 205 -17.25 18.22 15.77
C ASP A 205 -16.40 18.38 17.03
N ASN A 206 -15.69 17.31 17.44
CA ASN A 206 -14.64 17.39 18.45
C ASN A 206 -13.33 18.00 17.91
N GLY A 207 -13.31 18.45 16.65
CA GLY A 207 -12.19 19.15 16.04
C GLY A 207 -11.09 18.22 15.50
N ALA A 208 -11.42 17.00 15.13
CA ALA A 208 -10.48 16.13 14.43
C ALA A 208 -10.03 16.78 13.11
N THR A 209 -8.76 16.63 12.76
CA THR A 209 -8.16 17.26 11.58
C THR A 209 -7.77 16.23 10.51
N LYS A 210 -7.85 16.65 9.25
CA LYS A 210 -7.45 15.83 8.10
C LYS A 210 -5.99 16.05 7.74
N SER A 211 -5.23 14.97 7.58
CA SER A 211 -3.82 14.97 7.16
C SER A 211 -3.63 14.33 5.78
N LYS A 212 -2.58 14.72 5.05
CA LYS A 212 -2.34 14.25 3.66
C LYS A 212 -2.03 12.75 3.51
N GLY A 213 -1.88 12.01 4.60
CA GLY A 213 -1.64 10.57 4.56
C GLY A 213 -1.20 10.00 5.89
N SER A 214 -1.23 8.66 6.00
CA SER A 214 -1.00 7.93 7.26
C SER A 214 0.37 8.17 7.89
N GLY A 215 1.41 8.43 7.10
CA GLY A 215 2.73 8.79 7.63
C GLY A 215 2.71 10.17 8.28
N ARG A 216 2.12 11.15 7.60
CA ARG A 216 2.10 12.54 8.08
C ARG A 216 1.33 12.69 9.41
N VAL A 217 0.19 12.04 9.55
CA VAL A 217 -0.60 12.14 10.79
C VAL A 217 0.14 11.54 11.99
N VAL A 218 0.92 10.47 11.78
CA VAL A 218 1.78 9.89 12.83
C VAL A 218 2.96 10.83 13.14
N ASP A 219 3.54 11.49 12.12
CA ASP A 219 4.60 12.48 12.33
C ASP A 219 4.09 13.67 13.18
N ASP A 220 2.92 14.24 12.83
CA ASP A 220 2.30 15.34 13.57
C ASP A 220 2.03 14.97 15.04
N THR A 221 1.70 13.69 15.30
CA THR A 221 1.52 13.17 16.66
C THR A 221 2.87 12.99 17.38
N ALA A 222 3.89 12.45 16.69
CA ALA A 222 5.23 12.29 17.25
C ALA A 222 5.85 13.63 17.67
N ASP A 223 5.68 14.65 16.83
CA ASP A 223 6.18 16.00 17.05
C ASP A 223 5.36 16.79 18.10
N GLY A 224 4.24 16.23 18.56
CA GLY A 224 3.35 16.85 19.55
C GLY A 224 2.45 17.97 19.02
N ALA A 225 2.33 18.10 17.70
CA ALA A 225 1.34 18.96 17.06
C ALA A 225 -0.09 18.42 17.26
N LEU A 226 -0.23 17.10 17.35
CA LEU A 226 -1.44 16.40 17.75
C LEU A 226 -1.19 15.63 19.05
N ASN A 227 -2.24 15.48 19.87
CA ASN A 227 -2.19 14.60 21.04
C ASN A 227 -2.31 13.13 20.67
N ALA A 228 -3.12 12.85 19.64
CA ALA A 228 -3.33 11.50 19.15
C ALA A 228 -3.75 11.50 17.66
N CYS A 229 -3.68 10.32 17.04
CA CYS A 229 -4.20 10.12 15.70
C CYS A 229 -4.72 8.69 15.50
N LEU A 230 -5.50 8.50 14.43
CA LEU A 230 -5.78 7.20 13.87
C LEU A 230 -4.54 6.77 13.10
N GLY A 231 -3.74 5.87 13.67
CA GLY A 231 -2.44 5.49 13.14
C GLY A 231 -2.36 4.05 12.67
N VAL A 232 -1.41 3.82 11.78
CA VAL A 232 -1.10 2.50 11.21
C VAL A 232 0.03 1.85 12.00
N ASP A 233 -0.09 0.58 12.29
CA ASP A 233 0.82 -0.22 13.08
C ASP A 233 2.31 -0.02 12.74
N TYR A 234 2.80 -0.51 11.61
CA TYR A 234 4.22 -0.45 11.24
C TYR A 234 4.77 0.97 11.04
N ILE A 235 3.91 1.92 10.68
CA ILE A 235 4.33 3.32 10.55
C ILE A 235 4.64 3.87 11.94
N THR A 236 3.76 3.58 12.90
CA THR A 236 3.94 3.96 14.31
C THR A 236 5.15 3.25 14.92
N ALA A 237 5.27 1.93 14.70
CA ALA A 237 6.41 1.14 15.17
C ALA A 237 7.75 1.70 14.69
N GLY A 238 7.85 2.06 13.40
CA GLY A 238 9.06 2.66 12.85
C GLY A 238 9.39 4.05 13.42
N LYS A 239 8.43 4.77 14.00
CA LYS A 239 8.67 6.02 14.75
C LYS A 239 9.10 5.74 16.19
N ILE A 240 8.48 4.75 16.84
CA ILE A 240 8.87 4.29 18.18
C ILE A 240 10.34 3.83 18.17
N ASP A 241 10.76 3.05 17.18
CA ASP A 241 12.14 2.59 17.03
C ASP A 241 13.16 3.74 16.86
N LYS A 242 12.69 4.89 16.37
CA LYS A 242 13.49 6.13 16.26
C LYS A 242 13.39 7.03 17.51
N GLY A 243 12.78 6.54 18.58
CA GLY A 243 12.68 7.24 19.85
C GLY A 243 11.51 8.22 19.93
N ALA A 244 10.53 8.18 19.03
CA ALA A 244 9.34 9.03 19.14
C ALA A 244 8.51 8.64 20.38
N PRO A 245 7.95 9.62 21.13
CA PRO A 245 7.18 9.37 22.34
C PRO A 245 5.75 8.93 21.98
N LEU A 246 5.63 7.82 21.27
CA LEU A 246 4.36 7.28 20.81
C LEU A 246 4.02 5.95 21.46
N LYS A 247 2.72 5.72 21.62
CA LYS A 247 2.17 4.41 21.96
C LYS A 247 0.96 4.10 21.08
N MET A 248 0.87 2.87 20.60
CA MET A 248 -0.30 2.34 19.92
C MET A 248 -1.24 1.72 20.94
N VAL A 249 -2.50 2.16 20.91
CA VAL A 249 -3.59 1.66 21.75
C VAL A 249 -4.66 1.05 20.86
N TYR A 250 -5.05 -0.18 21.16
CA TYR A 250 -6.11 -0.89 20.44
C TYR A 250 -7.38 -0.93 21.29
N PRO A 251 -8.45 -0.20 20.93
CA PRO A 251 -9.78 -0.44 21.51
C PRO A 251 -10.27 -1.86 21.21
N LYS A 252 -11.32 -2.28 21.93
CA LYS A 252 -11.93 -3.60 21.77
C LYS A 252 -12.35 -3.88 20.32
N GLU A 253 -12.90 -2.88 19.65
CA GLU A 253 -13.28 -2.94 18.23
C GLU A 253 -12.02 -2.73 17.38
N LEU A 254 -11.39 -3.83 16.97
CA LEU A 254 -10.12 -3.79 16.26
C LEU A 254 -10.31 -3.43 14.78
N LEU A 255 -9.68 -2.36 14.35
CA LEU A 255 -9.58 -2.03 12.94
C LEU A 255 -8.48 -2.88 12.28
N MET A 256 -8.87 -4.03 11.75
CA MET A 256 -7.98 -4.91 10.98
C MET A 256 -8.19 -4.66 9.49
N VAL A 257 -7.10 -4.31 8.81
CA VAL A 257 -7.09 -4.01 7.37
C VAL A 257 -6.08 -4.94 6.69
N PRO A 258 -6.55 -6.02 6.07
CA PRO A 258 -5.67 -6.87 5.28
C PRO A 258 -4.97 -6.05 4.19
N SER A 259 -3.72 -6.41 3.91
CA SER A 259 -3.00 -5.81 2.79
C SER A 259 -2.81 -6.87 1.71
N PRO A 260 -3.69 -6.90 0.69
CA PRO A 260 -3.58 -7.87 -0.38
C PRO A 260 -2.36 -7.62 -1.26
N VAL A 261 -1.80 -8.71 -1.77
CA VAL A 261 -0.84 -8.74 -2.87
C VAL A 261 -1.44 -9.52 -4.04
N ALA A 262 -1.25 -9.02 -5.25
CA ALA A 262 -1.73 -9.66 -6.48
C ALA A 262 -0.71 -9.52 -7.60
N LEU A 263 -0.75 -10.47 -8.54
CA LEU A 263 -0.01 -10.45 -9.79
C LEU A 263 -0.92 -9.92 -10.90
N PHE A 264 -0.37 -9.09 -11.79
CA PHE A 264 -1.12 -8.71 -12.99
C PHE A 264 -1.09 -9.83 -14.04
N LYS A 265 -2.24 -10.04 -14.71
CA LYS A 265 -2.40 -11.09 -15.72
C LYS A 265 -1.45 -10.90 -16.90
N ASP A 266 -1.18 -9.65 -17.28
CA ASP A 266 -0.33 -9.31 -18.43
C ASP A 266 1.06 -8.80 -17.98
N ALA A 267 1.50 -9.21 -16.77
CA ALA A 267 2.82 -8.88 -16.26
C ALA A 267 3.96 -9.40 -17.14
N ASP A 268 4.98 -8.57 -17.36
CA ASP A 268 6.15 -8.93 -18.18
C ASP A 268 7.03 -9.99 -17.50
N HIS A 269 7.06 -10.03 -16.15
CA HIS A 269 7.97 -10.85 -15.36
C HIS A 269 7.23 -11.81 -14.41
N LYS A 270 6.20 -12.52 -14.92
CA LYS A 270 5.30 -13.38 -14.14
C LYS A 270 6.02 -14.40 -13.26
N ASP A 271 7.07 -15.04 -13.75
CA ASP A 271 7.79 -16.05 -12.96
C ASP A 271 8.52 -15.43 -11.76
N ASN A 272 9.08 -14.24 -11.93
CA ASN A 272 9.71 -13.51 -10.84
C ASN A 272 8.67 -12.97 -9.86
N ALA A 273 7.50 -12.54 -10.36
CA ALA A 273 6.37 -12.12 -9.54
C ALA A 273 5.86 -13.29 -8.66
N LYS A 274 5.70 -14.50 -9.22
CA LYS A 274 5.32 -15.70 -8.45
C LYS A 274 6.36 -16.02 -7.38
N LYS A 275 7.66 -16.02 -7.71
CA LYS A 275 8.74 -16.23 -6.74
C LYS A 275 8.70 -15.20 -5.60
N PHE A 276 8.40 -13.94 -5.91
CA PHE A 276 8.30 -12.91 -4.88
C PHE A 276 7.11 -13.14 -3.96
N VAL A 277 5.94 -13.49 -4.49
CA VAL A 277 4.76 -13.78 -3.68
C VAL A 277 4.99 -15.04 -2.84
N ASP A 278 5.60 -16.10 -3.37
CA ASP A 278 5.99 -17.27 -2.60
C ASP A 278 6.95 -16.91 -1.46
N TYR A 279 7.99 -16.12 -1.75
CA TYR A 279 8.92 -15.64 -0.72
C TYR A 279 8.20 -14.83 0.36
N LEU A 280 7.31 -13.91 -0.05
CA LEU A 280 6.56 -13.04 0.88
C LEU A 280 5.73 -13.86 1.88
N MET A 281 5.28 -15.07 1.51
CA MET A 281 4.50 -15.96 2.39
C MET A 281 5.36 -16.91 3.23
N THR A 282 6.69 -16.90 3.07
CA THR A 282 7.60 -17.74 3.90
C THR A 282 7.65 -17.24 5.35
N GLN A 283 8.03 -18.14 6.26
CA GLN A 283 8.28 -17.78 7.66
C GLN A 283 9.33 -16.65 7.78
N GLU A 284 10.41 -16.71 6.99
CA GLU A 284 11.45 -15.66 7.00
C GLU A 284 10.90 -14.28 6.66
N ALA A 285 10.14 -14.16 5.58
CA ALA A 285 9.57 -12.89 5.16
C ALA A 285 8.49 -12.40 6.14
N GLN A 286 7.67 -13.31 6.66
CA GLN A 286 6.62 -12.97 7.63
C GLN A 286 7.20 -12.61 9.00
N GLN A 287 8.38 -13.15 9.38
CA GLN A 287 9.12 -12.69 10.55
C GLN A 287 9.58 -11.23 10.36
N LYS A 288 10.07 -10.86 9.17
CA LYS A 288 10.40 -9.46 8.84
C LYS A 288 9.16 -8.54 8.87
N VAL A 289 8.00 -9.04 8.44
CA VAL A 289 6.71 -8.32 8.56
C VAL A 289 6.41 -8.01 10.03
N ALA A 290 6.54 -9.00 10.93
CA ALA A 290 6.33 -8.80 12.37
C ALA A 290 7.37 -7.84 12.98
N GLU A 291 8.64 -7.99 12.63
CA GLU A 291 9.74 -7.12 13.10
C GLU A 291 9.58 -5.67 12.64
N ALA A 292 8.99 -5.44 11.48
CA ALA A 292 8.62 -4.10 11.02
C ALA A 292 7.45 -3.49 11.80
N GLY A 293 6.82 -4.23 12.72
CA GLY A 293 5.78 -3.74 13.60
C GLY A 293 4.37 -3.84 13.02
N THR A 294 4.08 -4.89 12.25
CA THR A 294 2.72 -5.20 11.77
C THR A 294 2.40 -6.69 11.90
N VAL A 295 1.11 -7.04 11.87
CA VAL A 295 0.67 -8.40 12.11
C VAL A 295 0.88 -9.27 10.85
N PRO A 296 1.65 -10.37 10.93
CA PRO A 296 1.86 -11.28 9.82
C PRO A 296 0.62 -12.14 9.54
N VAL A 297 0.62 -12.84 8.39
CA VAL A 297 -0.43 -13.80 8.03
C VAL A 297 -0.12 -15.24 8.44
N ARG A 298 0.98 -15.48 9.17
CA ARG A 298 1.38 -16.80 9.65
C ARG A 298 1.25 -16.90 11.17
N ARG A 299 0.89 -18.09 11.67
CA ARG A 299 0.76 -18.37 13.12
C ARG A 299 2.10 -18.62 13.80
N ASP A 300 3.07 -19.17 13.04
CA ASP A 300 4.38 -19.64 13.53
C ASP A 300 5.43 -18.53 13.61
N ILE A 301 5.00 -17.28 13.77
CA ILE A 301 5.85 -16.09 13.83
C ILE A 301 5.98 -15.59 15.28
N LYS A 302 7.21 -15.27 15.69
CA LYS A 302 7.45 -14.64 16.98
C LYS A 302 7.10 -13.15 16.91
N MET A 303 6.04 -12.76 17.61
CA MET A 303 5.60 -11.37 17.66
C MET A 303 6.52 -10.52 18.56
N PRO A 304 6.91 -9.31 18.13
CA PRO A 304 7.69 -8.39 18.96
C PRO A 304 6.80 -7.76 20.05
N GLU A 305 7.19 -7.89 21.32
CA GLU A 305 6.42 -7.37 22.46
C GLU A 305 6.36 -5.83 22.50
N ARG A 306 7.41 -5.16 21.98
CA ARG A 306 7.58 -3.70 22.10
C ARG A 306 6.51 -2.85 21.40
N TYR A 307 5.70 -3.43 20.50
CA TYR A 307 4.72 -2.69 19.71
C TYR A 307 3.27 -2.89 20.15
N ASN A 308 3.03 -3.74 21.14
CA ASN A 308 1.68 -4.08 21.62
C ASN A 308 0.73 -4.57 20.51
N LEU A 309 1.27 -5.34 19.53
CA LEU A 309 0.50 -5.89 18.43
C LEU A 309 -0.38 -7.06 18.92
N PRO A 310 -1.60 -7.22 18.39
CA PRO A 310 -2.37 -8.44 18.63
C PRO A 310 -1.69 -9.66 18.00
N ALA A 311 -1.93 -10.86 18.56
CA ALA A 311 -1.53 -12.08 17.89
C ALA A 311 -2.25 -12.24 16.54
N PRO A 312 -1.67 -12.92 15.54
CA PRO A 312 -2.28 -13.02 14.20
C PRO A 312 -3.70 -13.59 14.21
N GLU A 313 -3.94 -14.66 14.99
CA GLU A 313 -5.27 -15.25 15.14
C GLU A 313 -6.25 -14.30 15.83
N ASP A 314 -5.81 -13.56 16.85
CA ASP A 314 -6.63 -12.57 17.54
C ASP A 314 -6.99 -11.42 16.64
N ALA A 315 -6.04 -10.95 15.81
CA ALA A 315 -6.31 -9.91 14.82
C ALA A 315 -7.38 -10.36 13.81
N LEU A 316 -7.26 -11.60 13.32
CA LEU A 316 -8.25 -12.17 12.41
C LEU A 316 -9.61 -12.40 13.09
N ALA A 317 -9.63 -12.89 14.34
CA ALA A 317 -10.87 -13.20 15.05
C ALA A 317 -11.64 -11.94 15.48
N ASN A 318 -10.93 -10.94 16.03
CA ASN A 318 -11.51 -9.75 16.69
C ASN A 318 -11.62 -8.54 15.74
N GLY A 319 -11.03 -8.61 14.54
CA GLY A 319 -11.17 -7.56 13.53
C GLY A 319 -12.63 -7.36 13.12
N ILE A 320 -13.07 -6.09 13.00
CA ILE A 320 -14.39 -5.72 12.51
C ILE A 320 -14.60 -6.38 11.14
N LYS A 321 -15.71 -7.12 10.98
CA LYS A 321 -16.05 -7.80 9.73
C LYS A 321 -16.80 -6.85 8.80
N ILE A 322 -16.36 -6.81 7.55
CA ILE A 322 -16.95 -5.96 6.52
C ILE A 322 -17.06 -6.73 5.20
N ASN A 323 -18.05 -6.40 4.40
CA ASN A 323 -18.18 -6.91 3.04
C ASN A 323 -17.42 -5.98 2.08
N TYR A 324 -16.30 -6.44 1.55
CA TYR A 324 -15.45 -5.61 0.69
C TYR A 324 -16.07 -5.25 -0.66
N SER A 325 -16.96 -6.10 -1.22
CA SER A 325 -17.69 -5.77 -2.44
C SER A 325 -18.70 -4.65 -2.20
N GLU A 326 -19.41 -4.68 -1.06
CA GLU A 326 -20.30 -3.59 -0.64
C GLU A 326 -19.53 -2.28 -0.39
N VAL A 327 -18.34 -2.37 0.21
CA VAL A 327 -17.46 -1.21 0.41
C VAL A 327 -16.98 -0.63 -0.92
N LEU A 328 -16.70 -1.48 -1.92
CA LEU A 328 -16.36 -1.04 -3.28
C LEU A 328 -17.50 -0.22 -3.91
N GLU A 329 -18.73 -0.72 -3.82
CA GLU A 329 -19.91 -0.02 -4.36
C GLU A 329 -20.13 1.36 -3.71
N ASN A 330 -19.79 1.51 -2.42
CA ASN A 330 -19.96 2.75 -1.66
C ASN A 330 -18.70 3.61 -1.55
N LYS A 331 -17.60 3.23 -2.21
CA LYS A 331 -16.29 3.88 -2.06
C LYS A 331 -16.33 5.37 -2.32
N ASP A 332 -16.87 5.79 -3.45
CA ASP A 332 -16.92 7.19 -3.86
C ASP A 332 -17.81 8.02 -2.92
N ASP A 333 -18.90 7.45 -2.42
CA ASP A 333 -19.80 8.10 -1.48
C ASP A 333 -19.11 8.33 -0.12
N ILE A 334 -18.42 7.34 0.43
CA ILE A 334 -17.65 7.44 1.67
C ILE A 334 -16.58 8.54 1.55
N VAL A 335 -15.79 8.51 0.46
CA VAL A 335 -14.74 9.51 0.21
C VAL A 335 -15.33 10.91 0.08
N LYS A 336 -16.44 11.06 -0.66
CA LYS A 336 -17.13 12.32 -0.87
C LYS A 336 -17.73 12.87 0.43
N LYS A 337 -18.41 12.03 1.22
CA LYS A 337 -18.96 12.40 2.54
C LYS A 337 -17.85 12.90 3.45
N PHE A 338 -16.73 12.16 3.54
CA PHE A 338 -15.60 12.57 4.35
C PHE A 338 -14.98 13.89 3.87
N SER A 339 -14.74 14.03 2.57
CA SER A 339 -14.17 15.25 1.99
C SER A 339 -15.06 16.48 2.17
N ASN A 340 -16.38 16.30 2.19
CA ASN A 340 -17.33 17.39 2.46
C ASN A 340 -17.36 17.79 3.93
N LEU A 341 -17.20 16.83 4.84
CA LEU A 341 -17.18 17.08 6.28
C LEU A 341 -15.87 17.74 6.71
N PHE A 342 -14.74 17.28 6.21
CA PHE A 342 -13.37 17.76 6.56
C PHE A 342 -12.82 18.73 5.48
N LYS A 343 -13.56 19.78 5.15
CA LYS A 343 -13.15 20.81 4.19
C LYS A 343 -11.98 21.65 4.68
#